data_8d5a8fd56512e29426b1c544f9496f5a
#
_entry.id   8d5a8fd56512e29426b1c544f9496f5a
#
_cell.length_a   1.000
_cell.length_b   1.000
_cell.length_c   1.000
_cell.angle_alpha   90.00
_cell.angle_beta   90.00
_cell.angle_gamma   90.00
#
_symmetry.space_group_name_H-M   'P 1'
#
loop_
_entity.id
_entity.type
_entity.pdbx_description
1 polymer ?
#
loop_
_entity_poly.entity_id
_entity_poly.type
_entity_poly.pdbx_seq_one_letter_code
_entity_poly.pdbx_strand_id
1 'polypeptide(L)'
;MKRKDRRKLQDEAWDYEIERTPTTRYEPEYQTGLTSAQAAEHKRDGWSNMSVDPPAQTTEEIIKENVFTYFNLIFLVLAILLIIVGSFRNLTFLPVIIFNTLIGIVQEIRSKRTLEKLNMLNAPHANVVRDGKIQRVNSEELVLDDIVIFKAGNQVCADAEVVHGSVQVNESLLTGESDEITKNPGDRLMSGSFIVAGECHARLDAVGVDSYISKLTLEAKAMQKGEQSEMIRSLDKLVKAVGIALIPIGIVLFVQSFLFNGDPFRSSVTSMVAAVIGMIPEGLYLLASVAMAVSAMRLAQKKVLLHDMKSIETLARVNVLCVDKTGTITENSMSVKDLVKTSNYKEDEMTDLTKILGDFAKAMSSDNSTMEALKEYFKEGTGRKPESVTPFTSATKYSGVTYNDEVHVLGAPEFVLREDYDTYKEEIQTYAGKGYRVLVFGTYDGTLDGKALTGKVNPLGYVLLANPIRKEAPETFAYFAEQGVEVKVISGDNPLTVSEVAKEAGIVNADRYIDAATLHTDAEIADAIANYTVFGRVTPAQKRQFVHALKDQGKTVAMTGDGVNDVLALKDADCSVAMASGSDAAVQASQVVLLESNF
;
A
#
# COMPACT_ATOMS: atom_id res chain seq x y z
N MET A 1 24.57 -17.21 -17.02
CA MET A 1 25.01 -15.85 -17.39
C MET A 1 26.52 -15.72 -17.15
N LYS A 2 27.33 -15.40 -18.17
CA LYS A 2 28.78 -15.35 -18.06
C LYS A 2 29.23 -14.09 -17.28
N ARG A 3 30.25 -14.22 -16.46
CA ARG A 3 30.79 -13.15 -15.58
C ARG A 3 31.09 -11.80 -16.29
N LYS A 4 31.23 -11.81 -17.62
CA LYS A 4 31.42 -10.62 -18.49
C LYS A 4 30.11 -9.84 -18.70
N ASP A 5 28.96 -10.53 -18.74
CA ASP A 5 27.65 -9.89 -18.91
C ASP A 5 27.18 -9.19 -17.63
N ARG A 6 27.58 -9.70 -16.45
CA ARG A 6 27.32 -9.04 -15.16
C ARG A 6 28.06 -7.70 -15.01
N ARG A 7 29.29 -7.60 -15.50
CA ARG A 7 30.05 -6.33 -15.44
C ARG A 7 29.47 -5.27 -16.38
N LYS A 8 29.06 -5.67 -17.59
CA LYS A 8 28.44 -4.74 -18.54
C LYS A 8 27.08 -4.21 -18.04
N LEU A 9 26.26 -5.04 -17.38
CA LEU A 9 25.00 -4.63 -16.76
C LEU A 9 25.22 -3.75 -15.51
N GLN A 10 26.32 -3.95 -14.77
CA GLN A 10 26.69 -3.07 -13.67
C GLN A 10 27.15 -1.69 -14.17
N ASP A 11 27.92 -1.65 -15.25
CA ASP A 11 28.42 -0.39 -15.84
C ASP A 11 27.27 0.42 -16.47
N GLU A 12 26.27 -0.22 -17.09
CA GLU A 12 25.08 0.45 -17.66
C GLU A 12 24.07 0.92 -16.59
N ALA A 13 24.06 0.32 -15.40
CA ALA A 13 23.19 0.73 -14.28
C ALA A 13 23.72 1.97 -13.53
N TRP A 14 24.99 2.36 -13.74
CA TRP A 14 25.63 3.47 -13.05
C TRP A 14 25.67 4.77 -13.84
N ASP A 15 25.14 4.81 -15.07
CA ASP A 15 25.15 6.00 -15.94
C ASP A 15 23.99 7.00 -15.62
N TYR A 16 23.39 6.94 -14.42
CA TYR A 16 22.59 8.04 -13.89
C TYR A 16 23.51 9.08 -13.22
N GLU A 17 24.41 9.69 -14.00
CA GLU A 17 25.11 10.90 -13.57
C GLU A 17 24.11 12.06 -13.51
N ILE A 18 23.49 12.24 -12.35
CA ILE A 18 22.92 13.56 -12.04
C ILE A 18 24.13 14.46 -11.83
N GLU A 19 24.29 15.49 -12.67
CA GLU A 19 25.31 16.52 -12.46
C GLU A 19 25.07 17.16 -11.09
N ARG A 20 25.86 16.79 -10.11
CA ARG A 20 25.85 17.36 -8.77
C ARG A 20 27.09 18.19 -8.54
N THR A 21 26.88 19.40 -8.04
CA THR A 21 28.00 20.19 -7.54
C THR A 21 28.31 19.79 -6.10
N PRO A 22 29.59 19.73 -5.70
CA PRO A 22 29.93 19.53 -4.30
C PRO A 22 29.26 20.59 -3.45
N THR A 23 28.56 20.17 -2.39
CA THR A 23 27.85 21.08 -1.49
C THR A 23 28.41 21.02 -0.07
N THR A 24 28.19 22.06 0.69
CA THR A 24 28.56 22.13 2.11
C THR A 24 27.54 21.34 2.93
N ARG A 25 28.01 20.45 3.81
CA ARG A 25 27.12 19.76 4.76
C ARG A 25 26.79 20.70 5.90
N TYR A 26 25.50 20.70 6.31
CA TYR A 26 25.00 21.47 7.44
C TYR A 26 24.62 20.54 8.59
N GLU A 27 24.79 21.02 9.82
CA GLU A 27 24.36 20.36 11.05
C GLU A 27 23.34 21.23 11.78
N PRO A 28 22.10 21.35 11.25
CA PRO A 28 21.10 22.19 11.86
C PRO A 28 20.59 21.60 13.17
N GLU A 29 20.27 22.46 14.13
CA GLU A 29 19.59 22.04 15.35
C GLU A 29 18.18 21.54 15.01
N TYR A 30 17.71 20.50 15.70
CA TYR A 30 16.41 19.88 15.41
C TYR A 30 15.21 20.82 15.59
N GLN A 31 15.35 21.89 16.39
CA GLN A 31 14.31 22.89 16.63
C GLN A 31 14.22 23.95 15.51
N THR A 32 15.32 24.30 14.91
CA THR A 32 15.40 25.37 13.91
C THR A 32 15.43 24.83 12.47
N GLY A 33 16.04 23.66 12.25
CA GLY A 33 16.23 23.09 10.93
C GLY A 33 17.11 23.94 10.02
N LEU A 34 17.12 23.62 8.73
CA LEU A 34 17.80 24.43 7.72
C LEU A 34 17.09 25.79 7.52
N THR A 35 17.84 26.80 7.14
CA THR A 35 17.24 28.02 6.61
C THR A 35 16.72 27.80 5.19
N SER A 36 15.72 28.56 4.78
CA SER A 36 15.19 28.53 3.40
C SER A 36 16.29 28.77 2.36
N ALA A 37 17.30 29.58 2.67
CA ALA A 37 18.44 29.84 1.78
C ALA A 37 19.33 28.58 1.59
N GLN A 38 19.66 27.88 2.67
CA GLN A 38 20.43 26.63 2.64
C GLN A 38 19.67 25.51 1.90
N ALA A 39 18.38 25.38 2.14
CA ALA A 39 17.54 24.42 1.43
C ALA A 39 17.48 24.71 -0.09
N ALA A 40 17.38 25.99 -0.48
CA ALA A 40 17.42 26.42 -1.88
C ALA A 40 18.79 26.18 -2.53
N GLU A 41 19.88 26.32 -1.77
CA GLU A 41 21.23 26.01 -2.20
C GLU A 41 21.38 24.52 -2.52
N HIS A 42 21.01 23.64 -1.58
CA HIS A 42 21.04 22.18 -1.79
C HIS A 42 20.18 21.75 -2.99
N LYS A 43 18.99 22.34 -3.16
CA LYS A 43 18.11 22.06 -4.30
C LYS A 43 18.76 22.46 -5.63
N ARG A 44 19.38 23.65 -5.68
CA ARG A 44 20.09 24.14 -6.87
C ARG A 44 21.30 23.26 -7.24
N ASP A 45 22.00 22.76 -6.23
CA ASP A 45 23.20 21.95 -6.39
C ASP A 45 22.89 20.45 -6.67
N GLY A 46 21.59 20.09 -6.80
CA GLY A 46 21.14 18.75 -7.17
C GLY A 46 20.99 17.77 -5.99
N TRP A 47 20.99 18.28 -4.75
CA TRP A 47 20.86 17.47 -3.52
C TRP A 47 19.43 17.41 -3.00
N SER A 48 18.47 17.21 -3.90
CA SER A 48 17.06 16.99 -3.54
C SER A 48 16.72 15.49 -3.54
N ASN A 49 15.70 15.12 -2.78
CA ASN A 49 15.22 13.74 -2.68
C ASN A 49 14.32 13.37 -3.86
N MET A 50 14.77 13.67 -5.07
CA MET A 50 14.02 13.29 -6.27
C MET A 50 13.94 11.78 -6.39
N SER A 51 12.73 11.30 -6.62
CA SER A 51 12.46 9.87 -6.84
C SER A 51 13.29 9.32 -8.00
N VAL A 52 13.92 8.19 -7.77
CA VAL A 52 14.63 7.40 -8.81
C VAL A 52 13.69 6.37 -9.42
N ASP A 53 12.39 6.63 -9.37
CA ASP A 53 11.50 5.80 -10.16
C ASP A 53 11.94 5.82 -11.60
N PRO A 54 12.01 4.62 -12.28
CA PRO A 54 12.30 4.64 -13.69
C PRO A 54 11.26 5.52 -14.32
N PRO A 55 11.63 6.39 -15.22
CA PRO A 55 10.63 7.04 -16.00
C PRO A 55 9.71 5.95 -16.54
N ALA A 56 8.42 6.05 -16.27
CA ALA A 56 7.44 5.40 -17.10
C ALA A 56 7.97 5.56 -18.52
N GLN A 57 8.03 4.49 -19.34
CA GLN A 57 8.67 4.43 -20.64
C GLN A 57 8.92 5.81 -21.26
N THR A 58 10.13 6.13 -21.65
CA THR A 58 10.44 7.44 -22.21
C THR A 58 9.57 7.67 -23.47
N THR A 59 9.32 8.92 -23.83
CA THR A 59 8.59 9.21 -25.08
C THR A 59 9.31 8.59 -26.29
N GLU A 60 10.61 8.48 -26.23
CA GLU A 60 11.44 7.85 -27.27
C GLU A 60 11.22 6.34 -27.32
N GLU A 61 11.15 5.68 -26.17
CA GLU A 61 10.83 4.23 -26.08
C GLU A 61 9.43 3.94 -26.59
N ILE A 62 8.43 4.76 -26.21
CA ILE A 62 7.05 4.64 -26.72
C ILE A 62 7.03 4.74 -28.24
N ILE A 63 7.72 5.71 -28.83
CA ILE A 63 7.80 5.86 -30.28
C ILE A 63 8.47 4.63 -30.89
N LYS A 64 9.60 4.18 -30.33
CA LYS A 64 10.35 3.04 -30.82
C LYS A 64 9.54 1.74 -30.77
N GLU A 65 8.86 1.47 -29.68
CA GLU A 65 8.04 0.28 -29.51
C GLU A 65 6.83 0.26 -30.45
N ASN A 66 6.18 1.41 -30.68
CA ASN A 66 5.04 1.51 -31.61
C ASN A 66 5.48 1.45 -33.09
N VAL A 67 6.65 1.96 -33.43
CA VAL A 67 7.15 1.94 -34.82
C VAL A 67 7.74 0.57 -35.18
N PHE A 68 8.55 -0.02 -34.30
CA PHE A 68 9.23 -1.29 -34.57
C PHE A 68 8.45 -2.51 -34.08
N THR A 69 7.14 -2.55 -34.35
CA THR A 69 6.34 -3.74 -34.09
C THR A 69 6.62 -4.87 -35.08
N TYR A 70 6.37 -6.09 -34.65
CA TYR A 70 6.48 -7.25 -35.52
C TYR A 70 5.62 -7.11 -36.79
N PHE A 71 4.42 -6.57 -36.68
CA PHE A 71 3.55 -6.35 -37.84
C PHE A 71 4.03 -5.24 -38.75
N ASN A 72 4.54 -4.14 -38.22
CA ASN A 72 5.09 -3.07 -39.04
C ASN A 72 6.28 -3.58 -39.89
N LEU A 73 7.06 -4.53 -39.36
CA LEU A 73 8.10 -5.20 -40.12
C LEU A 73 7.53 -6.05 -41.27
N ILE A 74 6.46 -6.80 -41.01
CA ILE A 74 5.77 -7.57 -42.06
C ILE A 74 5.22 -6.64 -43.15
N PHE A 75 4.53 -5.55 -42.75
CA PHE A 75 4.01 -4.56 -43.70
C PHE A 75 5.10 -3.92 -44.53
N LEU A 76 6.26 -3.65 -43.93
CA LEU A 76 7.42 -3.12 -44.67
C LEU A 76 7.88 -4.13 -45.74
N VAL A 77 7.99 -5.41 -45.41
CA VAL A 77 8.35 -6.46 -46.36
C VAL A 77 7.31 -6.58 -47.48
N LEU A 78 6.01 -6.56 -47.15
CA LEU A 78 4.93 -6.60 -48.14
C LEU A 78 4.94 -5.36 -49.04
N ALA A 79 5.21 -4.17 -48.50
CA ALA A 79 5.36 -2.96 -49.29
C ALA A 79 6.53 -3.04 -50.28
N ILE A 80 7.70 -3.55 -49.82
CA ILE A 80 8.86 -3.77 -50.69
C ILE A 80 8.52 -4.74 -51.84
N LEU A 81 7.82 -5.82 -51.52
CA LEU A 81 7.37 -6.77 -52.59
C LEU A 81 6.46 -6.08 -53.61
N LEU A 82 5.53 -5.25 -53.20
CA LEU A 82 4.65 -4.49 -54.12
C LEU A 82 5.41 -3.47 -54.96
N ILE A 83 6.45 -2.85 -54.41
CA ILE A 83 7.33 -1.92 -55.12
C ILE A 83 8.13 -2.68 -56.21
N ILE A 84 8.71 -3.84 -55.88
CA ILE A 84 9.48 -4.67 -56.78
C ILE A 84 8.63 -5.10 -58.01
N VAL A 85 7.36 -5.46 -57.78
CA VAL A 85 6.46 -5.85 -58.89
C VAL A 85 5.80 -4.64 -59.58
N GLY A 86 6.14 -3.40 -59.20
CA GLY A 86 5.61 -2.18 -59.80
C GLY A 86 4.15 -1.90 -59.48
N SER A 87 3.60 -2.43 -58.39
CA SER A 87 2.20 -2.34 -58.01
C SER A 87 1.90 -1.20 -57.04
N PHE A 88 2.28 0.03 -57.39
CA PHE A 88 2.20 1.20 -56.51
C PHE A 88 0.77 1.53 -56.05
N ARG A 89 -0.27 1.23 -56.85
CA ARG A 89 -1.67 1.48 -56.45
C ARG A 89 -2.10 0.69 -55.22
N ASN A 90 -1.46 -0.41 -54.92
CA ASN A 90 -1.80 -1.28 -53.81
C ASN A 90 -1.04 -0.94 -52.52
N LEU A 91 -0.24 0.16 -52.51
CA LEU A 91 0.41 0.72 -51.30
C LEU A 91 -0.53 1.58 -50.47
N THR A 92 -1.83 1.65 -50.79
CA THR A 92 -2.84 2.44 -50.07
C THR A 92 -3.04 2.02 -48.61
N PHE A 93 -2.58 0.84 -48.22
CA PHE A 93 -2.55 0.43 -46.81
C PHE A 93 -1.50 1.14 -45.95
N LEU A 94 -0.39 1.62 -46.55
CA LEU A 94 0.68 2.30 -45.81
C LEU A 94 0.19 3.57 -45.05
N PRO A 95 -0.57 4.49 -45.66
CA PRO A 95 -1.17 5.59 -44.91
C PRO A 95 -1.98 5.13 -43.70
N VAL A 96 -2.76 4.06 -43.83
CA VAL A 96 -3.57 3.52 -42.71
C VAL A 96 -2.67 3.06 -41.58
N ILE A 97 -1.59 2.32 -41.87
CA ILE A 97 -0.63 1.84 -40.87
C ILE A 97 0.08 3.02 -40.20
N ILE A 98 0.51 4.02 -40.98
CA ILE A 98 1.15 5.24 -40.44
C ILE A 98 0.20 5.96 -39.49
N PHE A 99 -1.08 6.15 -39.87
CA PHE A 99 -2.07 6.78 -39.01
C PHE A 99 -2.36 5.95 -37.77
N ASN A 100 -2.49 4.64 -37.86
CA ASN A 100 -2.70 3.75 -36.72
C ASN A 100 -1.51 3.81 -35.74
N THR A 101 -0.30 3.77 -36.25
CA THR A 101 0.93 3.92 -35.45
C THR A 101 0.98 5.30 -34.75
N LEU A 102 0.63 6.37 -35.49
CA LEU A 102 0.60 7.73 -34.93
C LEU A 102 -0.48 7.86 -33.84
N ILE A 103 -1.67 7.30 -34.06
CA ILE A 103 -2.75 7.27 -33.07
C ILE A 103 -2.28 6.51 -31.81
N GLY A 104 -1.64 5.35 -31.98
CA GLY A 104 -1.08 4.56 -30.88
C GLY A 104 -0.10 5.36 -30.04
N ILE A 105 0.88 6.01 -30.68
CA ILE A 105 1.87 6.87 -30.02
C ILE A 105 1.19 8.01 -29.25
N VAL A 106 0.27 8.74 -29.88
CA VAL A 106 -0.42 9.87 -29.25
C VAL A 106 -1.24 9.42 -28.04
N GLN A 107 -1.95 8.30 -28.16
CA GLN A 107 -2.76 7.77 -27.06
C GLN A 107 -1.90 7.29 -25.90
N GLU A 108 -0.80 6.60 -26.17
CA GLU A 108 0.11 6.10 -25.13
C GLU A 108 0.80 7.23 -24.38
N ILE A 109 1.27 8.27 -25.11
CA ILE A 109 1.80 9.49 -24.50
C ILE A 109 0.74 10.21 -23.65
N ARG A 110 -0.50 10.27 -24.14
CA ARG A 110 -1.60 10.89 -23.38
C ARG A 110 -1.92 10.12 -22.11
N SER A 111 -1.98 8.79 -22.19
CA SER A 111 -2.21 7.89 -21.04
C SER A 111 -1.10 8.04 -20.00
N LYS A 112 0.17 8.03 -20.44
CA LYS A 112 1.33 8.29 -19.61
C LYS A 112 1.20 9.61 -18.85
N ARG A 113 0.96 10.71 -19.56
CA ARG A 113 0.81 12.05 -18.94
C ARG A 113 -0.35 12.13 -17.94
N THR A 114 -1.43 11.37 -18.18
CA THR A 114 -2.57 11.31 -17.25
C THR A 114 -2.19 10.59 -15.97
N LEU A 115 -1.49 9.46 -16.08
CA LEU A 115 -0.99 8.70 -14.91
C LEU A 115 0.05 9.52 -14.12
N GLU A 116 0.99 10.17 -14.79
CA GLU A 116 1.98 11.06 -14.13
C GLU A 116 1.29 12.17 -13.32
N LYS A 117 0.24 12.80 -13.88
CA LYS A 117 -0.52 13.81 -13.15
C LYS A 117 -1.27 13.27 -11.94
N LEU A 118 -1.82 12.05 -12.03
CA LEU A 118 -2.50 11.40 -10.92
C LEU A 118 -1.51 11.01 -9.81
N ASN A 119 -0.35 10.49 -10.19
CA ASN A 119 0.71 10.15 -9.24
C ASN A 119 1.26 11.39 -8.51
N MET A 120 1.43 12.52 -9.20
CA MET A 120 1.84 13.78 -8.55
C MET A 120 0.85 14.26 -7.49
N LEU A 121 -0.47 14.02 -7.67
CA LEU A 121 -1.49 14.44 -6.69
C LEU A 121 -1.41 13.63 -5.38
N ASN A 122 -0.78 12.47 -5.40
CA ASN A 122 -0.66 11.56 -4.27
C ASN A 122 0.80 11.33 -3.83
N ALA A 123 1.70 12.25 -4.22
CA ALA A 123 3.09 12.17 -3.81
C ALA A 123 3.19 12.23 -2.27
N PRO A 124 4.03 11.38 -1.66
CA PRO A 124 4.17 11.36 -0.20
C PRO A 124 4.66 12.72 0.31
N HIS A 125 4.10 13.14 1.44
CA HIS A 125 4.47 14.38 2.09
C HIS A 125 5.24 14.08 3.37
N ALA A 126 6.18 14.96 3.70
CA ALA A 126 6.92 14.90 4.94
C ALA A 126 6.79 16.22 5.72
N ASN A 127 6.84 16.12 7.03
CA ASN A 127 6.92 17.29 7.90
C ASN A 127 8.39 17.62 8.15
N VAL A 128 8.84 18.76 7.65
CA VAL A 128 10.21 19.23 7.76
C VAL A 128 10.29 20.48 8.64
N VAL A 129 11.35 20.60 9.42
CA VAL A 129 11.64 21.81 10.19
C VAL A 129 12.56 22.70 9.37
N ARG A 130 12.09 23.89 8.99
CA ARG A 130 12.90 24.92 8.31
C ARG A 130 12.58 26.29 8.90
N ASP A 131 13.59 27.13 9.08
CA ASP A 131 13.45 28.47 9.69
C ASP A 131 12.71 28.45 11.05
N GLY A 132 12.89 27.38 11.85
CA GLY A 132 12.21 27.19 13.13
C GLY A 132 10.70 26.92 13.03
N LYS A 133 10.20 26.53 11.85
CA LYS A 133 8.79 26.22 11.61
C LYS A 133 8.64 24.85 10.97
N ILE A 134 7.60 24.13 11.40
CA ILE A 134 7.22 22.87 10.78
C ILE A 134 6.46 23.20 9.48
N GLN A 135 6.93 22.64 8.38
CA GLN A 135 6.35 22.79 7.04
C GLN A 135 6.04 21.41 6.48
N ARG A 136 4.86 21.24 5.88
CA ARG A 136 4.52 20.02 5.14
C ARG A 136 4.93 20.23 3.69
N VAL A 137 5.90 19.44 3.24
CA VAL A 137 6.43 19.49 1.87
C VAL A 137 6.29 18.14 1.18
N ASN A 138 6.33 18.15 -0.14
CA ASN A 138 6.44 16.91 -0.90
C ASN A 138 7.78 16.23 -0.58
N SER A 139 7.81 14.90 -0.47
CA SER A 139 9.04 14.14 -0.19
C SER A 139 10.15 14.40 -1.23
N GLU A 140 9.80 14.71 -2.47
CA GLU A 140 10.76 15.07 -3.54
C GLU A 140 11.38 16.47 -3.36
N GLU A 141 10.76 17.34 -2.55
CA GLU A 141 11.26 18.68 -2.23
C GLU A 141 12.18 18.72 -1.01
N LEU A 142 12.30 17.58 -0.32
CA LEU A 142 13.30 17.41 0.74
C LEU A 142 14.70 17.51 0.15
N VAL A 143 15.61 18.04 0.94
CA VAL A 143 17.02 18.18 0.55
C VAL A 143 17.94 17.54 1.61
N LEU A 144 19.19 17.33 1.23
CA LEU A 144 20.22 16.86 2.13
C LEU A 144 20.28 17.76 3.38
N ASP A 145 20.52 17.17 4.55
CA ASP A 145 20.58 17.83 5.87
C ASP A 145 19.25 18.44 6.38
N ASP A 146 18.12 18.24 5.71
CA ASP A 146 16.80 18.60 6.26
C ASP A 146 16.51 17.85 7.56
N ILE A 147 15.87 18.51 8.52
CA ILE A 147 15.33 17.88 9.72
C ILE A 147 13.87 17.48 9.46
N VAL A 148 13.64 16.19 9.36
CA VAL A 148 12.31 15.61 9.13
C VAL A 148 11.74 15.04 10.42
N ILE A 149 10.45 15.26 10.67
CA ILE A 149 9.71 14.69 11.80
C ILE A 149 9.03 13.43 11.32
N PHE A 150 9.45 12.28 11.84
CA PHE A 150 8.82 10.99 11.59
C PHE A 150 7.96 10.57 12.78
N LYS A 151 6.74 10.09 12.48
CA LYS A 151 5.75 9.61 13.44
C LYS A 151 5.26 8.21 13.05
N ALA A 152 4.61 7.54 13.99
CA ALA A 152 3.97 6.26 13.72
C ALA A 152 3.10 6.32 12.44
N GLY A 153 3.24 5.33 11.57
CA GLY A 153 2.59 5.25 10.25
C GLY A 153 3.36 5.87 9.09
N ASN A 154 4.38 6.72 9.35
CA ASN A 154 5.17 7.30 8.28
C ASN A 154 6.17 6.30 7.69
N GLN A 155 6.40 6.43 6.39
CA GLN A 155 7.54 5.80 5.73
C GLN A 155 8.76 6.73 5.79
N VAL A 156 9.94 6.14 6.02
CA VAL A 156 11.21 6.85 5.93
C VAL A 156 11.51 7.10 4.45
N CYS A 157 11.40 8.35 4.02
CA CYS A 157 11.45 8.76 2.60
C CYS A 157 12.89 8.92 2.06
N ALA A 158 13.87 9.07 2.93
CA ALA A 158 15.30 9.19 2.61
C ALA A 158 16.12 8.67 3.80
N ASP A 159 17.37 8.27 3.59
CA ASP A 159 18.19 7.81 4.69
C ASP A 159 18.48 8.97 5.65
N ALA A 160 18.31 8.73 6.94
CA ALA A 160 18.43 9.76 7.97
C ALA A 160 19.13 9.26 9.23
N GLU A 161 19.58 10.19 10.06
CA GLU A 161 20.11 9.95 11.40
C GLU A 161 19.18 10.58 12.43
N VAL A 162 18.75 9.80 13.42
CA VAL A 162 17.92 10.32 14.51
C VAL A 162 18.72 11.33 15.32
N VAL A 163 18.22 12.56 15.45
CA VAL A 163 18.87 13.62 16.22
C VAL A 163 18.15 13.91 17.54
N HIS A 164 16.84 13.62 17.61
CA HIS A 164 16.05 13.80 18.84
C HIS A 164 14.84 12.87 18.85
N GLY A 165 14.45 12.37 20.04
CA GLY A 165 13.34 11.44 20.20
C GLY A 165 13.75 9.98 20.02
N SER A 166 12.78 9.06 20.01
CA SER A 166 12.99 7.63 19.81
C SER A 166 11.80 7.03 19.09
N VAL A 167 12.06 6.09 18.16
CA VAL A 167 11.04 5.42 17.37
C VAL A 167 11.29 3.92 17.28
N GLN A 168 10.22 3.17 17.12
CA GLN A 168 10.27 1.77 16.71
C GLN A 168 10.06 1.70 15.19
N VAL A 169 10.95 1.00 14.51
CA VAL A 169 11.02 0.94 13.05
C VAL A 169 10.90 -0.50 12.60
N ASN A 170 10.09 -0.72 11.58
CA ASN A 170 10.01 -2.00 10.88
C ASN A 170 10.84 -1.89 9.58
N GLU A 171 11.89 -2.69 9.48
CA GLU A 171 12.80 -2.76 8.33
C GLU A 171 12.54 -3.99 7.45
N SER A 172 11.40 -4.66 7.59
CA SER A 172 11.10 -5.94 6.93
C SER A 172 11.12 -5.89 5.39
N LEU A 173 10.79 -4.75 4.79
CA LEU A 173 10.91 -4.57 3.33
C LEU A 173 12.36 -4.55 2.85
N LEU A 174 13.30 -4.25 3.74
CA LEU A 174 14.72 -4.13 3.41
C LEU A 174 15.48 -5.41 3.78
N THR A 175 15.20 -5.96 4.95
CA THR A 175 15.92 -7.09 5.53
C THR A 175 15.20 -8.43 5.36
N GLY A 176 13.89 -8.40 5.15
CA GLY A 176 13.01 -9.58 5.17
C GLY A 176 12.63 -10.04 6.58
N GLU A 177 13.18 -9.43 7.63
CA GLU A 177 12.89 -9.74 9.04
C GLU A 177 11.84 -8.77 9.58
N SER A 178 10.81 -9.29 10.25
CA SER A 178 9.67 -8.51 10.72
C SER A 178 9.82 -7.94 12.13
N ASP A 179 10.99 -8.08 12.74
CA ASP A 179 11.25 -7.59 14.09
C ASP A 179 11.30 -6.06 14.12
N GLU A 180 10.65 -5.47 15.12
CA GLU A 180 10.66 -4.03 15.34
C GLU A 180 11.95 -3.61 16.06
N ILE A 181 12.66 -2.67 15.47
CA ILE A 181 13.95 -2.19 16.00
C ILE A 181 13.76 -0.79 16.60
N THR A 182 14.18 -0.63 17.87
CA THR A 182 14.18 0.71 18.49
C THR A 182 15.38 1.51 18.01
N LYS A 183 15.14 2.71 17.50
CA LYS A 183 16.16 3.69 17.07
C LYS A 183 16.18 4.89 18.02
N ASN A 184 17.36 5.22 18.52
CA ASN A 184 17.63 6.31 19.44
C ASN A 184 18.50 7.37 18.75
N PRO A 185 18.71 8.56 19.35
CA PRO A 185 19.61 9.57 18.80
C PRO A 185 21.00 9.00 18.46
N GLY A 186 21.47 9.25 17.24
CA GLY A 186 22.68 8.69 16.65
C GLY A 186 22.47 7.42 15.81
N ASP A 187 21.29 6.79 15.88
CA ASP A 187 20.98 5.62 15.05
C ASP A 187 20.48 6.02 13.66
N ARG A 188 20.78 5.19 12.68
CA ARG A 188 20.35 5.41 11.29
C ARG A 188 18.96 4.86 11.02
N LEU A 189 18.15 5.65 10.31
CA LEU A 189 16.90 5.28 9.69
C LEU A 189 17.16 5.05 8.19
N MET A 190 16.82 3.88 7.70
CA MET A 190 16.98 3.53 6.30
C MET A 190 15.73 3.87 5.51
N SER A 191 15.89 4.50 4.35
CA SER A 191 14.78 4.78 3.43
C SER A 191 14.06 3.49 3.02
N GLY A 192 12.73 3.55 2.98
CA GLY A 192 11.88 2.39 2.73
C GLY A 192 11.44 1.63 3.98
N SER A 193 12.02 1.90 5.16
CA SER A 193 11.52 1.40 6.44
C SER A 193 10.30 2.19 6.93
N PHE A 194 9.57 1.66 7.93
CA PHE A 194 8.35 2.27 8.45
C PHE A 194 8.42 2.49 9.95
N ILE A 195 7.91 3.65 10.38
CA ILE A 195 7.78 3.96 11.80
C ILE A 195 6.53 3.28 12.34
N VAL A 196 6.71 2.35 13.28
CA VAL A 196 5.62 1.60 13.93
C VAL A 196 5.09 2.35 15.14
N ALA A 197 5.98 2.93 15.93
CA ALA A 197 5.62 3.67 17.14
C ALA A 197 6.62 4.78 17.46
N GLY A 198 6.19 5.78 18.22
CA GLY A 198 7.01 6.91 18.66
C GLY A 198 7.05 8.07 17.66
N GLU A 199 7.87 9.06 18.00
CA GLU A 199 8.13 10.26 17.19
C GLU A 199 9.61 10.63 17.32
N CYS A 200 10.26 10.98 16.22
CA CYS A 200 11.62 11.48 16.22
C CYS A 200 11.83 12.61 15.22
N HIS A 201 12.86 13.41 15.48
CA HIS A 201 13.44 14.33 14.51
C HIS A 201 14.70 13.67 13.96
N ALA A 202 14.81 13.56 12.66
CA ALA A 202 15.96 12.95 12.01
C ALA A 202 16.49 13.85 10.90
N ARG A 203 17.83 13.94 10.81
CA ARG A 203 18.53 14.68 9.76
C ARG A 203 18.74 13.77 8.55
N LEU A 204 18.37 14.24 7.37
CA LEU A 204 18.58 13.47 6.13
C LEU A 204 20.09 13.40 5.80
N ASP A 205 20.60 12.18 5.66
CA ASP A 205 22.01 11.90 5.39
C ASP A 205 22.28 11.48 3.95
N ALA A 206 21.31 10.83 3.28
CA ALA A 206 21.37 10.51 1.86
C ALA A 206 19.99 10.67 1.20
N VAL A 207 19.94 11.38 0.08
CA VAL A 207 18.71 11.74 -0.64
C VAL A 207 18.76 11.30 -2.11
N GLY A 208 17.59 11.10 -2.72
CA GLY A 208 17.47 10.73 -4.13
C GLY A 208 18.21 9.43 -4.46
N VAL A 209 19.06 9.45 -5.48
CA VAL A 209 19.83 8.26 -5.95
C VAL A 209 20.75 7.65 -4.89
N ASP A 210 21.15 8.42 -3.87
CA ASP A 210 22.06 7.94 -2.84
C ASP A 210 21.35 7.21 -1.71
N SER A 211 20.04 7.35 -1.61
CA SER A 211 19.24 6.65 -0.60
C SER A 211 19.28 5.14 -0.81
N TYR A 212 19.17 4.39 0.29
CA TYR A 212 19.23 2.93 0.27
C TYR A 212 18.16 2.31 -0.62
N ILE A 213 16.91 2.79 -0.49
CA ILE A 213 15.79 2.27 -1.30
C ILE A 213 15.99 2.54 -2.80
N SER A 214 16.57 3.69 -3.17
CA SER A 214 16.86 4.02 -4.55
C SER A 214 17.91 3.10 -5.15
N LYS A 215 19.00 2.83 -4.41
CA LYS A 215 20.03 1.87 -4.82
C LYS A 215 19.45 0.46 -4.99
N LEU A 216 18.66 0.00 -4.02
CA LEU A 216 18.01 -1.32 -4.10
C LEU A 216 17.05 -1.39 -5.29
N THR A 217 16.30 -0.33 -5.55
CA THR A 217 15.39 -0.23 -6.69
C THR A 217 16.13 -0.30 -8.02
N LEU A 218 17.25 0.41 -8.17
CA LEU A 218 18.09 0.35 -9.36
C LEU A 218 18.70 -1.05 -9.59
N GLU A 219 19.17 -1.70 -8.52
CA GLU A 219 19.68 -3.08 -8.60
C GLU A 219 18.59 -4.08 -9.00
N ALA A 220 17.40 -3.97 -8.40
CA ALA A 220 16.26 -4.83 -8.73
C ALA A 220 15.83 -4.67 -10.21
N LYS A 221 15.89 -3.47 -10.76
CA LYS A 221 15.56 -3.18 -12.17
C LYS A 221 16.59 -3.68 -13.15
N ALA A 222 17.87 -3.63 -12.81
CA ALA A 222 18.92 -4.26 -13.61
C ALA A 222 18.72 -5.79 -13.73
N MET A 223 17.97 -6.40 -12.79
CA MET A 223 17.70 -7.83 -12.75
C MET A 223 16.35 -8.24 -13.37
N GLN A 224 15.35 -7.34 -13.45
CA GLN A 224 14.01 -7.67 -13.95
C GLN A 224 13.65 -6.82 -15.18
N LYS A 225 13.42 -7.48 -16.31
CA LYS A 225 12.52 -6.95 -17.34
C LYS A 225 11.12 -7.00 -16.70
N GLY A 226 10.50 -5.84 -16.51
CA GLY A 226 9.20 -5.73 -15.86
C GLY A 226 8.20 -6.78 -16.36
N GLU A 227 7.51 -7.46 -15.47
CA GLU A 227 6.51 -8.44 -15.84
C GLU A 227 5.41 -7.74 -16.64
N GLN A 228 5.24 -8.15 -17.89
CA GLN A 228 4.14 -7.67 -18.73
C GLN A 228 2.82 -8.23 -18.20
N SER A 229 1.74 -7.45 -18.33
CA SER A 229 0.36 -7.91 -18.09
C SER A 229 0.12 -9.24 -18.81
N GLU A 230 -0.62 -10.17 -18.17
CA GLU A 230 -0.94 -11.46 -18.79
C GLU A 230 -1.77 -11.32 -20.06
N MET A 231 -2.64 -10.31 -20.12
CA MET A 231 -3.41 -9.98 -21.32
C MET A 231 -2.47 -9.56 -22.44
N ILE A 232 -1.52 -8.66 -22.19
CA ILE A 232 -0.53 -8.24 -23.19
C ILE A 232 0.34 -9.42 -23.59
N ARG A 233 0.77 -10.25 -22.64
CA ARG A 233 1.54 -11.48 -22.91
C ARG A 233 0.75 -12.48 -23.77
N SER A 234 -0.55 -12.60 -23.54
CA SER A 234 -1.43 -13.47 -24.33
C SER A 234 -1.67 -12.92 -25.73
N LEU A 235 -1.83 -11.60 -25.85
CA LEU A 235 -1.88 -10.91 -27.15
C LEU A 235 -0.57 -11.08 -27.90
N ASP A 236 0.59 -10.96 -27.26
CA ASP A 236 1.91 -11.21 -27.85
C ASP A 236 2.04 -12.64 -28.40
N LYS A 237 1.59 -13.63 -27.62
CA LYS A 237 1.59 -15.04 -28.08
C LYS A 237 0.69 -15.22 -29.30
N LEU A 238 -0.52 -14.66 -29.28
CA LEU A 238 -1.45 -14.72 -30.40
C LEU A 238 -0.86 -14.05 -31.65
N VAL A 239 -0.35 -12.84 -31.50
CA VAL A 239 0.28 -12.07 -32.58
C VAL A 239 1.46 -12.81 -33.19
N LYS A 240 2.34 -13.40 -32.37
CA LYS A 240 3.47 -14.22 -32.85
C LYS A 240 2.99 -15.47 -33.57
N ALA A 241 1.97 -16.17 -33.05
CA ALA A 241 1.40 -17.35 -33.68
C ALA A 241 0.78 -17.03 -35.04
N VAL A 242 -0.03 -15.97 -35.13
CA VAL A 242 -0.60 -15.47 -36.37
C VAL A 242 0.51 -15.09 -37.37
N GLY A 243 1.50 -14.31 -36.92
CA GLY A 243 2.60 -13.89 -37.78
C GLY A 243 3.41 -15.05 -38.36
N ILE A 244 3.65 -16.09 -37.57
CA ILE A 244 4.34 -17.32 -38.04
C ILE A 244 3.44 -18.05 -39.08
N ALA A 245 2.11 -18.12 -38.81
CA ALA A 245 1.18 -18.78 -39.72
C ALA A 245 1.00 -18.03 -41.05
N LEU A 246 1.12 -16.71 -41.08
CA LEU A 246 1.00 -15.89 -42.29
C LEU A 246 2.06 -16.22 -43.34
N ILE A 247 3.27 -16.63 -42.95
CA ILE A 247 4.36 -16.94 -43.86
C ILE A 247 4.00 -18.15 -44.77
N PRO A 248 3.68 -19.33 -44.24
CA PRO A 248 3.29 -20.46 -45.08
C PRO A 248 1.98 -20.21 -45.85
N ILE A 249 1.01 -19.51 -45.25
CA ILE A 249 -0.23 -19.13 -45.95
C ILE A 249 0.08 -18.23 -47.14
N GLY A 250 0.91 -17.21 -46.99
CA GLY A 250 1.34 -16.34 -48.07
C GLY A 250 2.01 -17.12 -49.20
N ILE A 251 2.93 -18.04 -48.85
CA ILE A 251 3.61 -18.91 -49.84
C ILE A 251 2.58 -19.78 -50.60
N VAL A 252 1.66 -20.42 -49.88
CA VAL A 252 0.62 -21.27 -50.50
C VAL A 252 -0.27 -20.45 -51.45
N LEU A 253 -0.73 -19.27 -51.02
CA LEU A 253 -1.53 -18.36 -51.84
C LEU A 253 -0.79 -17.92 -53.10
N PHE A 254 0.49 -17.57 -52.96
CA PHE A 254 1.32 -17.20 -54.10
C PHE A 254 1.50 -18.37 -55.06
N VAL A 255 1.85 -19.56 -54.56
CA VAL A 255 2.04 -20.79 -55.38
C VAL A 255 0.76 -21.16 -56.08
N GLN A 256 -0.38 -21.14 -55.40
CA GLN A 256 -1.70 -21.43 -55.97
C GLN A 256 -2.02 -20.47 -57.12
N SER A 257 -1.87 -19.15 -56.92
CA SER A 257 -2.15 -18.15 -57.96
C SER A 257 -1.21 -18.28 -59.16
N PHE A 258 0.12 -18.38 -58.87
CA PHE A 258 1.14 -18.37 -59.92
C PHE A 258 1.27 -19.69 -60.67
N LEU A 259 1.33 -20.83 -59.96
CA LEU A 259 1.60 -22.13 -60.57
C LEU A 259 0.33 -22.89 -60.99
N PHE A 260 -0.76 -22.81 -60.20
CA PHE A 260 -1.97 -23.58 -60.49
C PHE A 260 -3.01 -22.80 -61.30
N ASN A 261 -3.17 -21.48 -61.00
CA ASN A 261 -4.11 -20.66 -61.76
C ASN A 261 -3.48 -20.03 -63.01
N GLY A 262 -2.14 -20.02 -63.13
CA GLY A 262 -1.44 -19.42 -64.26
C GLY A 262 -1.48 -17.89 -64.30
N ASP A 263 -1.72 -17.25 -63.16
CA ASP A 263 -1.79 -15.79 -63.09
C ASP A 263 -0.40 -15.16 -63.30
N PRO A 264 -0.35 -13.95 -63.88
CA PRO A 264 0.91 -13.23 -64.01
C PRO A 264 1.57 -12.99 -62.63
N PHE A 265 2.91 -13.05 -62.58
CA PHE A 265 3.68 -12.89 -61.35
C PHE A 265 3.25 -11.65 -60.54
N ARG A 266 3.06 -10.51 -61.22
CA ARG A 266 2.59 -9.28 -60.57
C ARG A 266 1.20 -9.44 -59.93
N SER A 267 0.26 -10.09 -60.59
CA SER A 267 -1.10 -10.34 -60.07
C SER A 267 -1.04 -11.28 -58.87
N SER A 268 -0.26 -12.35 -58.96
CA SER A 268 -0.11 -13.35 -57.90
C SER A 268 0.49 -12.72 -56.61
N VAL A 269 1.53 -11.90 -56.73
CA VAL A 269 2.11 -11.16 -55.60
C VAL A 269 1.10 -10.18 -55.00
N THR A 270 0.39 -9.44 -55.85
CA THR A 270 -0.60 -8.45 -55.38
C THR A 270 -1.75 -9.11 -54.62
N SER A 271 -2.29 -10.19 -55.13
CA SER A 271 -3.39 -10.96 -54.49
C SER A 271 -2.94 -11.58 -53.17
N MET A 272 -1.73 -12.16 -53.12
CA MET A 272 -1.15 -12.72 -51.93
C MET A 272 -0.96 -11.62 -50.86
N VAL A 273 -0.37 -10.48 -51.23
CA VAL A 273 -0.17 -9.36 -50.30
C VAL A 273 -1.51 -8.84 -49.76
N ALA A 274 -2.52 -8.65 -50.61
CA ALA A 274 -3.84 -8.21 -50.18
C ALA A 274 -4.50 -9.18 -49.20
N ALA A 275 -4.38 -10.48 -49.43
CA ALA A 275 -4.90 -11.52 -48.55
C ALA A 275 -4.16 -11.52 -47.19
N VAL A 276 -2.83 -11.45 -47.19
CA VAL A 276 -2.02 -11.44 -45.97
C VAL A 276 -2.30 -10.20 -45.12
N ILE A 277 -2.41 -9.01 -45.72
CA ILE A 277 -2.73 -7.77 -45.00
C ILE A 277 -4.10 -7.92 -44.30
N GLY A 278 -5.09 -8.46 -44.95
CA GLY A 278 -6.43 -8.67 -44.38
C GLY A 278 -6.48 -9.66 -43.22
N MET A 279 -5.45 -10.47 -43.04
CA MET A 279 -5.35 -11.45 -41.93
C MET A 279 -4.59 -10.91 -40.73
N ILE A 280 -3.93 -9.75 -40.80
CA ILE A 280 -3.16 -9.18 -39.71
C ILE A 280 -4.09 -8.46 -38.70
N PRO A 281 -4.13 -8.90 -37.45
CA PRO A 281 -4.98 -8.28 -36.41
C PRO A 281 -4.32 -7.00 -35.83
N GLU A 282 -4.21 -5.95 -36.64
CA GLU A 282 -3.45 -4.73 -36.34
C GLU A 282 -3.99 -3.95 -35.15
N GLY A 283 -5.34 -3.97 -34.92
CA GLY A 283 -5.98 -3.13 -33.92
C GLY A 283 -5.96 -3.68 -32.48
N LEU A 284 -5.48 -4.90 -32.23
CA LEU A 284 -5.64 -5.56 -30.91
C LEU A 284 -4.92 -4.82 -29.78
N TYR A 285 -3.65 -4.43 -29.97
CA TYR A 285 -2.89 -3.70 -28.96
C TYR A 285 -3.47 -2.33 -28.67
N LEU A 286 -3.84 -1.61 -29.74
CA LEU A 286 -4.43 -0.29 -29.63
C LEU A 286 -5.74 -0.35 -28.83
N LEU A 287 -6.63 -1.31 -29.16
CA LEU A 287 -7.90 -1.47 -28.45
C LEU A 287 -7.68 -1.83 -26.97
N ALA A 288 -6.74 -2.73 -26.67
CA ALA A 288 -6.42 -3.10 -25.30
C ALA A 288 -5.87 -1.92 -24.50
N SER A 289 -4.91 -1.17 -25.05
CA SER A 289 -4.33 0.01 -24.41
C SER A 289 -5.36 1.11 -24.18
N VAL A 290 -6.21 1.39 -25.18
CA VAL A 290 -7.31 2.35 -25.06
C VAL A 290 -8.32 1.94 -24.00
N ALA A 291 -8.71 0.67 -23.96
CA ALA A 291 -9.66 0.15 -22.97
C ALA A 291 -9.09 0.32 -21.54
N MET A 292 -7.83 -0.02 -21.33
CA MET A 292 -7.16 0.19 -20.01
C MET A 292 -7.08 1.66 -19.65
N ALA A 293 -6.69 2.54 -20.58
CA ALA A 293 -6.60 3.98 -20.34
C ALA A 293 -7.97 4.60 -20.00
N VAL A 294 -9.03 4.21 -20.72
CA VAL A 294 -10.41 4.67 -20.42
C VAL A 294 -10.86 4.16 -19.05
N SER A 295 -10.54 2.91 -18.72
CA SER A 295 -10.87 2.33 -17.41
C SER A 295 -10.14 3.06 -16.28
N ALA A 296 -8.84 3.36 -16.44
CA ALA A 296 -8.08 4.15 -15.48
C ALA A 296 -8.69 5.56 -15.28
N MET A 297 -9.08 6.23 -16.36
CA MET A 297 -9.75 7.53 -16.27
C MET A 297 -11.10 7.47 -15.54
N ARG A 298 -11.90 6.41 -15.77
CA ARG A 298 -13.17 6.20 -15.06
C ARG A 298 -12.96 5.97 -13.57
N LEU A 299 -11.96 5.17 -13.19
CA LEU A 299 -11.59 4.95 -11.79
C LEU A 299 -11.10 6.23 -11.14
N ALA A 300 -10.25 7.01 -11.82
CA ALA A 300 -9.78 8.31 -11.32
C ALA A 300 -10.93 9.29 -11.08
N GLN A 301 -11.95 9.32 -11.95
CA GLN A 301 -13.17 10.13 -11.74
C GLN A 301 -13.96 9.69 -10.49
N LYS A 302 -13.89 8.42 -10.13
CA LYS A 302 -14.46 7.86 -8.91
C LYS A 302 -13.51 7.94 -7.70
N LYS A 303 -12.46 8.77 -7.78
CA LYS A 303 -11.47 8.95 -6.71
C LYS A 303 -10.71 7.67 -6.35
N VAL A 304 -10.47 6.81 -7.34
CA VAL A 304 -9.61 5.63 -7.23
C VAL A 304 -8.33 5.91 -7.99
N LEU A 305 -7.21 5.90 -7.28
CA LEU A 305 -5.87 6.06 -7.86
C LEU A 305 -5.29 4.68 -8.19
N LEU A 306 -4.67 4.58 -9.35
CA LEU A 306 -3.93 3.40 -9.78
C LEU A 306 -2.45 3.74 -9.90
N HIS A 307 -1.60 2.98 -9.25
CA HIS A 307 -0.14 3.08 -9.41
C HIS A 307 0.35 2.30 -10.64
N ASP A 308 -0.39 1.27 -11.06
CA ASP A 308 -0.08 0.46 -12.25
C ASP A 308 -1.36 0.13 -13.03
N MET A 309 -1.33 0.27 -14.36
CA MET A 309 -2.45 -0.10 -15.22
C MET A 309 -2.75 -1.61 -15.25
N LYS A 310 -1.76 -2.45 -14.94
CA LYS A 310 -1.98 -3.90 -14.79
C LYS A 310 -2.99 -4.24 -13.71
N SER A 311 -3.11 -3.39 -12.70
CA SER A 311 -4.04 -3.58 -11.58
C SER A 311 -5.49 -3.68 -12.04
N ILE A 312 -5.87 -3.02 -13.15
CA ILE A 312 -7.22 -3.10 -13.73
C ILE A 312 -7.50 -4.52 -14.21
N GLU A 313 -6.54 -5.12 -14.90
CA GLU A 313 -6.66 -6.48 -15.39
C GLU A 313 -6.69 -7.49 -14.23
N THR A 314 -5.78 -7.32 -13.28
CA THR A 314 -5.69 -8.21 -12.12
C THR A 314 -6.95 -8.12 -11.27
N LEU A 315 -7.47 -6.90 -11.03
CA LEU A 315 -8.70 -6.70 -10.28
C LEU A 315 -9.90 -7.44 -10.90
N ALA A 316 -9.99 -7.47 -12.24
CA ALA A 316 -11.04 -8.19 -12.95
C ALA A 316 -10.96 -9.72 -12.80
N ARG A 317 -9.81 -10.25 -12.39
CA ARG A 317 -9.59 -11.70 -12.20
C ARG A 317 -9.63 -12.14 -10.74
N VAL A 318 -9.70 -11.21 -9.82
CA VAL A 318 -9.74 -11.51 -8.38
C VAL A 318 -10.89 -12.47 -8.09
N ASN A 319 -10.59 -13.57 -7.44
CA ASN A 319 -11.57 -14.54 -6.98
C ASN A 319 -11.54 -14.73 -5.46
N VAL A 320 -10.52 -14.19 -4.78
CA VAL A 320 -10.45 -14.11 -3.32
C VAL A 320 -10.03 -12.71 -2.90
N LEU A 321 -10.80 -12.12 -2.00
CA LEU A 321 -10.51 -10.82 -1.39
C LEU A 321 -10.18 -11.02 0.09
N CYS A 322 -8.94 -10.78 0.46
CA CYS A 322 -8.50 -10.71 1.84
C CYS A 322 -8.68 -9.29 2.38
N VAL A 323 -9.48 -9.12 3.42
CA VAL A 323 -9.77 -7.82 4.03
C VAL A 323 -9.25 -7.75 5.45
N ASP A 324 -8.60 -6.64 5.81
CA ASP A 324 -8.41 -6.33 7.22
C ASP A 324 -9.73 -5.77 7.80
N LYS A 325 -9.97 -5.98 9.08
CA LYS A 325 -11.16 -5.48 9.77
C LYS A 325 -11.12 -3.96 9.87
N THR A 326 -10.03 -3.45 10.47
CA THR A 326 -9.88 -2.02 10.82
C THR A 326 -9.57 -1.21 9.57
N GLY A 327 -10.22 -0.04 9.44
CA GLY A 327 -9.99 0.83 8.29
C GLY A 327 -10.62 0.37 6.97
N THR A 328 -10.95 -0.93 6.83
CA THR A 328 -11.59 -1.49 5.64
C THR A 328 -13.08 -1.80 5.90
N ILE A 329 -13.40 -2.82 6.70
CA ILE A 329 -14.79 -3.14 7.07
C ILE A 329 -15.35 -2.06 7.98
N THR A 330 -14.51 -1.56 8.89
CA THR A 330 -14.86 -0.49 9.82
C THR A 330 -14.20 0.82 9.41
N GLU A 331 -14.70 1.92 9.94
CA GLU A 331 -13.99 3.21 9.88
C GLU A 331 -12.73 3.17 10.75
N ASN A 332 -11.76 4.05 10.45
CA ASN A 332 -10.57 4.24 11.28
C ASN A 332 -10.89 5.00 12.59
N SER A 333 -12.03 5.65 12.64
CA SER A 333 -12.52 6.31 13.83
C SER A 333 -12.92 5.26 14.89
N MET A 334 -12.66 5.59 16.15
CA MET A 334 -13.13 4.81 17.29
C MET A 334 -14.22 5.58 18.02
N SER A 335 -15.20 4.90 18.56
CA SER A 335 -16.24 5.53 19.38
C SER A 335 -16.45 4.76 20.68
N VAL A 336 -16.66 5.49 21.78
CA VAL A 336 -17.12 4.90 23.03
C VAL A 336 -18.59 4.56 22.87
N LYS A 337 -18.96 3.30 23.10
CA LYS A 337 -20.34 2.82 23.02
C LYS A 337 -21.03 2.87 24.36
N ASP A 338 -20.30 2.51 25.42
CA ASP A 338 -20.85 2.47 26.75
C ASP A 338 -19.76 2.52 27.82
N LEU A 339 -20.15 2.89 29.05
CA LEU A 339 -19.37 2.80 30.26
C LEU A 339 -20.07 1.88 31.24
N VAL A 340 -19.53 0.70 31.44
CA VAL A 340 -20.12 -0.29 32.36
C VAL A 340 -19.36 -0.23 33.67
N LYS A 341 -20.10 0.03 34.76
CA LYS A 341 -19.53 0.04 36.13
C LYS A 341 -19.28 -1.38 36.60
N THR A 342 -18.14 -1.63 37.25
CA THR A 342 -17.89 -2.94 37.87
C THR A 342 -18.81 -3.15 39.07
N SER A 343 -19.12 -4.41 39.41
CA SER A 343 -19.94 -4.79 40.55
C SER A 343 -19.40 -4.26 41.91
N ASN A 344 -18.11 -3.97 41.96
CA ASN A 344 -17.42 -3.48 43.14
C ASN A 344 -17.44 -1.95 43.29
N TYR A 345 -17.88 -1.23 42.25
CA TYR A 345 -17.97 0.23 42.27
C TYR A 345 -19.27 0.68 42.97
N LYS A 346 -19.10 1.34 44.13
CA LYS A 346 -20.22 1.97 44.83
C LYS A 346 -20.21 3.46 44.51
N GLU A 347 -21.21 3.87 43.76
CA GLU A 347 -21.45 5.27 43.44
C GLU A 347 -22.01 5.98 44.67
N ASP A 348 -21.43 7.09 45.06
CA ASP A 348 -22.04 8.07 45.95
C ASP A 348 -22.31 9.37 45.16
N GLU A 349 -23.08 10.29 45.72
CA GLU A 349 -23.47 11.54 45.04
C GLU A 349 -22.28 12.44 44.65
N MET A 350 -21.07 12.16 45.16
CA MET A 350 -19.87 12.95 44.94
C MET A 350 -18.91 12.34 43.91
N THR A 351 -19.10 11.09 43.51
CA THR A 351 -18.19 10.36 42.62
C THR A 351 -18.91 9.79 41.38
N ASP A 352 -19.18 10.65 40.42
CA ASP A 352 -19.66 10.22 39.09
C ASP A 352 -18.48 9.73 38.23
N LEU A 353 -18.46 8.42 37.95
CA LEU A 353 -17.40 7.78 37.15
C LEU A 353 -17.23 8.43 35.78
N THR A 354 -18.33 8.93 35.19
CA THR A 354 -18.29 9.65 33.91
C THR A 354 -17.45 10.92 34.00
N LYS A 355 -17.59 11.67 35.11
CA LYS A 355 -16.83 12.91 35.34
C LYS A 355 -15.35 12.62 35.67
N ILE A 356 -15.07 11.55 36.42
CA ILE A 356 -13.70 11.12 36.72
C ILE A 356 -12.99 10.76 35.43
N LEU A 357 -13.64 10.00 34.53
CA LEU A 357 -13.12 9.71 33.19
C LEU A 357 -12.98 10.97 32.34
N GLY A 358 -13.86 11.95 32.51
CA GLY A 358 -13.75 13.26 31.86
C GLY A 358 -12.50 14.03 32.28
N ASP A 359 -12.12 14.03 33.56
CA ASP A 359 -10.88 14.61 34.04
C ASP A 359 -9.66 13.84 33.52
N PHE A 360 -9.72 12.51 33.54
CA PHE A 360 -8.69 11.65 32.97
C PHE A 360 -8.46 11.95 31.49
N ALA A 361 -9.52 11.95 30.68
CA ALA A 361 -9.43 12.22 29.25
C ALA A 361 -8.89 13.63 28.95
N LYS A 362 -9.28 14.65 29.73
CA LYS A 362 -8.77 16.02 29.58
C LYS A 362 -7.30 16.15 29.93
N ALA A 363 -6.80 15.36 30.88
CA ALA A 363 -5.41 15.36 31.29
C ALA A 363 -4.46 14.76 30.23
N MET A 364 -4.96 13.82 29.43
CA MET A 364 -4.19 13.12 28.42
C MET A 364 -4.04 13.93 27.12
N SER A 365 -2.95 13.71 26.38
CA SER A 365 -2.80 14.19 25.00
C SER A 365 -3.72 13.42 24.01
N SER A 366 -4.00 14.00 22.83
CA SER A 366 -4.82 13.35 21.79
C SER A 366 -3.94 12.59 20.80
N ASP A 367 -3.16 11.63 21.29
CA ASP A 367 -2.11 10.97 20.50
C ASP A 367 -2.63 9.74 19.73
N ASN A 368 -3.88 9.31 20.00
CA ASN A 368 -4.48 8.16 19.33
C ASN A 368 -6.01 8.24 19.29
N SER A 369 -6.60 7.50 18.36
CA SER A 369 -8.06 7.45 18.13
C SER A 369 -8.88 7.02 19.36
N THR A 370 -8.29 6.20 20.23
CA THR A 370 -8.94 5.80 21.50
C THR A 370 -9.11 7.00 22.43
N MET A 371 -8.07 7.82 22.58
CA MET A 371 -8.12 9.00 23.46
C MET A 371 -9.02 10.10 22.87
N GLU A 372 -9.04 10.25 21.54
CA GLU A 372 -10.00 11.13 20.87
C GLU A 372 -11.44 10.73 21.15
N ALA A 373 -11.76 9.44 21.00
CA ALA A 373 -13.10 8.90 21.31
C ALA A 373 -13.48 9.12 22.79
N LEU A 374 -12.53 8.94 23.71
CA LEU A 374 -12.77 9.20 25.13
C LEU A 374 -13.08 10.68 25.41
N LYS A 375 -12.31 11.60 24.80
CA LYS A 375 -12.54 13.05 24.93
C LYS A 375 -13.85 13.50 24.33
N GLU A 376 -14.26 12.88 23.24
CA GLU A 376 -15.53 13.17 22.59
C GLU A 376 -16.73 12.72 23.43
N TYR A 377 -16.62 11.57 24.08
CA TYR A 377 -17.69 11.00 24.90
C TYR A 377 -17.74 11.62 26.30
N PHE A 378 -16.59 11.72 26.99
CA PHE A 378 -16.48 12.24 28.38
C PHE A 378 -16.10 13.73 28.38
N LYS A 379 -17.06 14.59 28.00
CA LYS A 379 -16.82 16.06 27.89
C LYS A 379 -16.77 16.78 29.22
N GLU A 380 -17.50 16.29 30.22
CA GLU A 380 -17.59 16.90 31.55
C GLU A 380 -16.60 16.25 32.52
N GLY A 381 -16.02 17.05 33.40
CA GLY A 381 -15.13 16.60 34.46
C GLY A 381 -15.40 17.35 35.75
N THR A 382 -14.79 16.94 36.85
CA THR A 382 -14.90 17.60 38.16
C THR A 382 -13.93 18.81 38.27
N GLY A 383 -13.00 18.95 37.31
CA GLY A 383 -12.02 20.04 37.29
C GLY A 383 -10.73 19.73 38.08
N ARG A 384 -10.46 18.47 38.42
CA ARG A 384 -9.21 18.03 39.06
C ARG A 384 -8.01 18.33 38.18
N LYS A 385 -6.94 18.82 38.75
CA LYS A 385 -5.69 19.09 38.03
C LYS A 385 -4.75 17.89 38.17
N PRO A 386 -4.19 17.39 37.06
CA PRO A 386 -3.21 16.31 37.10
C PRO A 386 -1.88 16.80 37.66
N GLU A 387 -1.22 15.98 38.46
CA GLU A 387 0.15 16.18 38.94
C GLU A 387 1.15 15.64 37.93
N SER A 388 0.88 14.46 37.41
CA SER A 388 1.67 13.84 36.33
C SER A 388 0.80 12.98 35.43
N VAL A 389 1.28 12.79 34.20
CA VAL A 389 0.59 11.99 33.16
C VAL A 389 1.56 10.97 32.59
N THR A 390 1.14 9.72 32.53
CA THR A 390 1.87 8.64 31.86
C THR A 390 1.16 8.30 30.54
N PRO A 391 1.77 8.60 29.38
CA PRO A 391 1.15 8.33 28.08
C PRO A 391 1.06 6.83 27.80
N PHE A 392 0.20 6.46 26.87
CA PHE A 392 0.08 5.09 26.37
C PHE A 392 1.36 4.67 25.63
N THR A 393 1.82 3.44 25.86
CA THR A 393 2.85 2.80 25.05
C THR A 393 2.38 1.41 24.58
N SER A 394 2.88 0.96 23.44
CA SER A 394 2.59 -0.39 22.92
C SER A 394 3.14 -1.50 23.83
N ALA A 395 4.20 -1.21 24.61
CA ALA A 395 4.80 -2.17 25.54
C ALA A 395 3.98 -2.34 26.82
N THR A 396 3.48 -1.24 27.40
CA THR A 396 2.78 -1.26 28.70
C THR A 396 1.26 -1.40 28.56
N LYS A 397 0.70 -1.05 27.39
CA LYS A 397 -0.74 -1.17 27.05
C LYS A 397 -1.69 -0.45 28.02
N TYR A 398 -1.20 0.57 28.75
CA TYR A 398 -2.01 1.42 29.61
C TYR A 398 -1.59 2.88 29.51
N SER A 399 -2.48 3.76 29.93
CA SER A 399 -2.24 5.19 30.21
C SER A 399 -2.58 5.47 31.67
N GLY A 400 -1.98 6.47 32.29
CA GLY A 400 -2.28 6.80 33.66
C GLY A 400 -2.17 8.28 33.99
N VAL A 401 -2.91 8.71 35.01
CA VAL A 401 -2.90 10.08 35.54
C VAL A 401 -2.77 10.02 37.04
N THR A 402 -1.81 10.74 37.57
CA THR A 402 -1.62 10.95 39.01
C THR A 402 -2.25 12.26 39.44
N TYR A 403 -3.10 12.19 40.43
CA TYR A 403 -3.66 13.30 41.16
C TYR A 403 -3.06 13.31 42.59
N ASN A 404 -3.17 14.38 43.35
CA ASN A 404 -2.58 14.50 44.67
C ASN A 404 -3.00 13.40 45.66
N ASP A 405 -4.18 12.83 45.47
CA ASP A 405 -4.83 11.87 46.37
C ASP A 405 -5.05 10.50 45.74
N GLU A 406 -4.93 10.38 44.41
CA GLU A 406 -5.29 9.16 43.68
C GLU A 406 -4.53 9.02 42.38
N VAL A 407 -4.27 7.75 42.00
CA VAL A 407 -3.69 7.40 40.70
C VAL A 407 -4.74 6.61 39.89
N HIS A 408 -5.07 7.09 38.70
CA HIS A 408 -5.98 6.41 37.80
C HIS A 408 -5.24 5.82 36.60
N VAL A 409 -5.65 4.64 36.20
CA VAL A 409 -5.11 3.94 35.02
C VAL A 409 -6.24 3.49 34.10
N LEU A 410 -5.98 3.55 32.79
CA LEU A 410 -6.85 3.04 31.74
C LEU A 410 -6.03 2.22 30.75
N GLY A 411 -6.44 0.98 30.47
CA GLY A 411 -5.69 0.16 29.51
C GLY A 411 -6.31 -1.19 29.22
N ALA A 412 -5.56 -2.01 28.51
CA ALA A 412 -5.98 -3.36 28.17
C ALA A 412 -6.13 -4.23 29.43
N PRO A 413 -7.22 -4.99 29.54
CA PRO A 413 -7.56 -5.74 30.76
C PRO A 413 -6.42 -6.61 31.27
N GLU A 414 -5.74 -7.34 30.39
CA GLU A 414 -4.67 -8.26 30.74
C GLU A 414 -3.45 -7.55 31.36
N PHE A 415 -3.18 -6.32 30.92
CA PHE A 415 -2.06 -5.51 31.39
C PHE A 415 -2.38 -4.70 32.64
N VAL A 416 -3.64 -4.29 32.79
CA VAL A 416 -4.10 -3.50 33.94
C VAL A 416 -4.44 -4.40 35.12
N LEU A 417 -5.18 -5.49 34.93
CA LEU A 417 -5.63 -6.40 35.98
C LEU A 417 -4.59 -7.48 36.33
N ARG A 418 -3.76 -7.89 35.37
CA ARG A 418 -2.68 -8.87 35.56
C ARG A 418 -3.15 -10.14 36.28
N GLU A 419 -2.69 -10.38 37.50
CA GLU A 419 -3.04 -11.57 38.31
C GLU A 419 -4.53 -11.62 38.66
N ASP A 420 -5.20 -10.48 38.77
CA ASP A 420 -6.63 -10.39 39.03
C ASP A 420 -7.50 -10.55 37.77
N TYR A 421 -6.90 -10.68 36.55
CA TYR A 421 -7.61 -10.77 35.28
C TYR A 421 -8.63 -11.90 35.24
N ASP A 422 -8.28 -13.08 35.76
CA ASP A 422 -9.18 -14.24 35.73
C ASP A 422 -10.47 -14.01 36.53
N THR A 423 -10.46 -13.13 37.55
CA THR A 423 -11.66 -12.76 38.32
C THR A 423 -12.69 -12.00 37.48
N TYR A 424 -12.23 -11.19 36.52
CA TYR A 424 -13.08 -10.33 35.68
C TYR A 424 -13.22 -10.84 34.24
N LYS A 425 -12.59 -11.95 33.90
CA LYS A 425 -12.48 -12.50 32.55
C LYS A 425 -13.83 -12.79 31.91
N GLU A 426 -14.78 -13.35 32.66
CA GLU A 426 -16.10 -13.71 32.15
C GLU A 426 -16.91 -12.46 31.76
N GLU A 427 -16.87 -11.40 32.58
CA GLU A 427 -17.51 -10.10 32.26
C GLU A 427 -16.86 -9.48 31.02
N ILE A 428 -15.53 -9.41 30.98
CA ILE A 428 -14.77 -8.84 29.86
C ILE A 428 -15.06 -9.59 28.56
N GLN A 429 -15.06 -10.93 28.62
CA GLN A 429 -15.36 -11.75 27.45
C GLN A 429 -16.80 -11.60 26.96
N THR A 430 -17.75 -11.34 27.86
CA THR A 430 -19.14 -11.07 27.48
C THR A 430 -19.25 -9.82 26.59
N TYR A 431 -18.49 -8.77 26.88
CA TYR A 431 -18.49 -7.55 26.06
C TYR A 431 -17.60 -7.73 24.82
N ALA A 432 -16.44 -8.36 24.94
CA ALA A 432 -15.59 -8.67 23.81
C ALA A 432 -16.29 -9.57 22.78
N GLY A 433 -17.11 -10.54 23.25
CA GLY A 433 -17.95 -11.38 22.41
C GLY A 433 -19.05 -10.65 21.67
N LYS A 434 -19.43 -9.45 22.11
CA LYS A 434 -20.35 -8.55 21.39
C LYS A 434 -19.64 -7.63 20.38
N GLY A 435 -18.34 -7.84 20.14
CA GLY A 435 -17.58 -7.04 19.20
C GLY A 435 -16.95 -5.77 19.78
N TYR A 436 -17.02 -5.54 21.10
CA TYR A 436 -16.44 -4.36 21.73
C TYR A 436 -14.99 -4.57 22.12
N ARG A 437 -14.18 -3.54 21.91
CA ARG A 437 -12.88 -3.43 22.58
C ARG A 437 -13.11 -2.94 23.99
N VAL A 438 -12.72 -3.75 24.97
CA VAL A 438 -12.89 -3.44 26.39
C VAL A 438 -11.61 -2.83 26.94
N LEU A 439 -11.68 -1.66 27.55
CA LEU A 439 -10.64 -1.08 28.37
C LEU A 439 -11.09 -1.06 29.83
N VAL A 440 -10.17 -1.37 30.73
CA VAL A 440 -10.40 -1.28 32.18
C VAL A 440 -9.92 0.08 32.65
N PHE A 441 -10.80 0.78 33.35
CA PHE A 441 -10.50 1.98 34.12
C PHE A 441 -10.53 1.68 35.61
N GLY A 442 -9.52 2.10 36.36
CA GLY A 442 -9.43 1.82 37.79
C GLY A 442 -8.44 2.71 38.53
N THR A 443 -8.47 2.61 39.86
CA THR A 443 -7.47 3.22 40.74
C THR A 443 -6.29 2.28 40.93
N TYR A 444 -5.09 2.83 41.02
CA TYR A 444 -3.84 2.08 41.13
C TYR A 444 -3.11 2.39 42.42
N ASP A 445 -2.79 1.34 43.18
CA ASP A 445 -2.02 1.43 44.43
C ASP A 445 -0.52 1.42 44.16
N GLY A 446 0.02 2.50 43.61
CA GLY A 446 1.42 2.64 43.30
C GLY A 446 1.74 3.93 42.56
N THR A 447 3.03 4.12 42.24
CA THR A 447 3.51 5.25 41.45
C THR A 447 3.69 4.83 39.99
N LEU A 448 3.36 5.73 39.04
CA LEU A 448 3.54 5.49 37.63
C LEU A 448 4.95 5.92 37.19
N ASP A 449 5.75 4.97 36.73
CA ASP A 449 7.11 5.17 36.22
C ASP A 449 7.26 4.91 34.73
N GLY A 450 6.12 4.70 34.02
CA GLY A 450 6.09 4.37 32.59
C GLY A 450 6.45 2.92 32.26
N LYS A 451 6.63 2.06 33.27
CA LYS A 451 6.87 0.62 33.13
C LYS A 451 5.60 -0.19 33.43
N ALA A 452 5.72 -1.52 33.36
CA ALA A 452 4.64 -2.41 33.73
C ALA A 452 4.17 -2.14 35.18
N LEU A 453 2.85 -2.13 35.39
CA LEU A 453 2.27 -1.91 36.72
C LEU A 453 2.73 -3.03 37.67
N THR A 454 3.10 -2.69 38.90
CA THR A 454 3.55 -3.65 39.94
C THR A 454 2.61 -3.71 41.13
N GLY A 455 1.87 -2.62 41.40
CA GLY A 455 0.88 -2.53 42.46
C GLY A 455 -0.49 -3.11 42.06
N LYS A 456 -1.47 -3.05 42.95
CA LYS A 456 -2.82 -3.52 42.70
C LYS A 456 -3.65 -2.46 41.99
N VAL A 457 -4.46 -2.89 41.03
CA VAL A 457 -5.48 -2.03 40.41
C VAL A 457 -6.86 -2.43 40.93
N ASN A 458 -7.64 -1.45 41.37
CA ASN A 458 -9.03 -1.65 41.73
C ASN A 458 -9.90 -1.16 40.57
N PRO A 459 -10.52 -2.06 39.78
CA PRO A 459 -11.29 -1.67 38.61
C PRO A 459 -12.60 -0.98 39.01
N LEU A 460 -12.83 0.21 38.44
CA LEU A 460 -14.02 1.02 38.64
C LEU A 460 -15.07 0.78 37.54
N GLY A 461 -14.60 0.58 36.30
CA GLY A 461 -15.47 0.36 35.16
C GLY A 461 -14.76 -0.13 33.91
N TYR A 462 -15.57 -0.57 32.95
CA TYR A 462 -15.16 -0.95 31.62
C TYR A 462 -15.62 0.10 30.61
N VAL A 463 -14.68 0.63 29.85
CA VAL A 463 -14.99 1.48 28.70
C VAL A 463 -15.10 0.59 27.48
N LEU A 464 -16.29 0.54 26.88
CA LEU A 464 -16.57 -0.26 25.69
C LEU A 464 -16.41 0.62 24.45
N LEU A 465 -15.49 0.21 23.59
CA LEU A 465 -15.18 0.92 22.34
C LEU A 465 -15.50 0.04 21.14
N ALA A 466 -15.93 0.66 20.06
CA ALA A 466 -16.09 0.01 18.78
C ALA A 466 -15.69 0.94 17.63
N ASN A 467 -15.17 0.35 16.56
CA ASN A 467 -15.07 1.03 15.29
C ASN A 467 -16.41 0.87 14.57
N PRO A 468 -17.06 1.95 14.13
CA PRO A 468 -18.29 1.85 13.36
C PRO A 468 -18.05 1.06 12.07
N ILE A 469 -18.96 0.13 11.75
CA ILE A 469 -18.96 -0.53 10.45
C ILE A 469 -19.35 0.50 9.40
N ARG A 470 -18.64 0.50 8.27
CA ARG A 470 -18.96 1.39 7.15
C ARG A 470 -20.36 1.11 6.65
N LYS A 471 -21.12 2.15 6.36
CA LYS A 471 -22.52 2.03 5.92
C LYS A 471 -22.66 1.24 4.62
N GLU A 472 -21.66 1.35 3.75
CA GLU A 472 -21.58 0.70 2.44
C GLU A 472 -21.12 -0.76 2.50
N ALA A 473 -20.53 -1.19 3.62
CA ALA A 473 -19.92 -2.52 3.74
C ALA A 473 -20.90 -3.67 3.41
N PRO A 474 -22.14 -3.70 3.94
CA PRO A 474 -23.05 -4.81 3.62
C PRO A 474 -23.40 -4.92 2.13
N GLU A 475 -23.61 -3.79 1.46
CA GLU A 475 -23.89 -3.76 0.02
C GLU A 475 -22.67 -4.20 -0.79
N THR A 476 -21.49 -3.73 -0.41
CA THR A 476 -20.22 -4.08 -1.06
C THR A 476 -19.92 -5.56 -0.95
N PHE A 477 -20.06 -6.16 0.24
CA PHE A 477 -19.80 -7.60 0.41
C PHE A 477 -20.86 -8.48 -0.24
N ALA A 478 -22.12 -8.06 -0.28
CA ALA A 478 -23.15 -8.74 -1.06
C ALA A 478 -22.81 -8.74 -2.56
N TYR A 479 -22.35 -7.61 -3.10
CA TYR A 479 -21.90 -7.51 -4.48
C TYR A 479 -20.71 -8.46 -4.77
N PHE A 480 -19.70 -8.55 -3.92
CA PHE A 480 -18.59 -9.49 -4.10
C PHE A 480 -19.07 -10.94 -4.11
N ALA A 481 -19.99 -11.29 -3.22
CA ALA A 481 -20.58 -12.63 -3.20
C ALA A 481 -21.36 -12.96 -4.49
N GLU A 482 -22.12 -12.00 -5.03
CA GLU A 482 -22.82 -12.14 -6.33
C GLU A 482 -21.85 -12.32 -7.50
N GLN A 483 -20.68 -11.66 -7.45
CA GLN A 483 -19.61 -11.82 -8.46
C GLN A 483 -18.79 -13.11 -8.26
N GLY A 484 -19.09 -13.92 -7.26
CA GLY A 484 -18.35 -15.16 -6.96
C GLY A 484 -16.98 -14.93 -6.35
N VAL A 485 -16.74 -13.77 -5.76
CA VAL A 485 -15.51 -13.44 -5.04
C VAL A 485 -15.64 -13.91 -3.59
N GLU A 486 -14.74 -14.79 -3.18
CA GLU A 486 -14.65 -15.27 -1.80
C GLU A 486 -13.99 -14.21 -0.91
N VAL A 487 -14.59 -13.88 0.23
CA VAL A 487 -14.03 -12.91 1.17
C VAL A 487 -13.39 -13.65 2.34
N LYS A 488 -12.14 -13.30 2.68
CA LYS A 488 -11.41 -13.75 3.87
C LYS A 488 -11.11 -12.55 4.76
N VAL A 489 -11.51 -12.59 6.02
CA VAL A 489 -11.23 -11.52 6.99
C VAL A 489 -10.00 -11.89 7.81
N ILE A 490 -8.95 -11.07 7.75
CA ILE A 490 -7.66 -11.35 8.35
C ILE A 490 -7.29 -10.19 9.28
N SER A 491 -7.39 -10.38 10.60
CA SER A 491 -7.20 -9.32 11.59
C SER A 491 -6.32 -9.74 12.76
N GLY A 492 -5.59 -8.80 13.34
CA GLY A 492 -4.85 -9.00 14.61
C GLY A 492 -5.73 -9.07 15.85
N ASP A 493 -7.03 -8.76 15.72
CA ASP A 493 -7.97 -8.75 16.83
C ASP A 493 -8.46 -10.15 17.23
N ASN A 494 -9.17 -10.23 18.36
CA ASN A 494 -9.77 -11.48 18.83
C ASN A 494 -10.71 -12.07 17.76
N PRO A 495 -10.61 -13.40 17.44
CA PRO A 495 -11.36 -14.01 16.35
C PRO A 495 -12.89 -13.93 16.52
N LEU A 496 -13.40 -13.98 17.74
CA LEU A 496 -14.84 -13.84 17.99
C LEU A 496 -15.32 -12.42 17.66
N THR A 497 -14.57 -11.40 18.09
CA THR A 497 -14.85 -9.99 17.77
C THR A 497 -14.86 -9.76 16.26
N VAL A 498 -13.86 -10.31 15.56
CA VAL A 498 -13.76 -10.19 14.10
C VAL A 498 -14.92 -10.89 13.40
N SER A 499 -15.33 -12.07 13.89
CA SER A 499 -16.48 -12.83 13.37
C SER A 499 -17.79 -12.04 13.51
N GLU A 500 -18.04 -11.41 14.67
CA GLU A 500 -19.25 -10.61 14.87
C GLU A 500 -19.30 -9.38 13.95
N VAL A 501 -18.18 -8.67 13.80
CA VAL A 501 -18.08 -7.55 12.84
C VAL A 501 -18.29 -8.03 11.41
N ALA A 502 -17.73 -9.16 11.03
CA ALA A 502 -17.89 -9.73 9.70
C ALA A 502 -19.34 -10.16 9.40
N LYS A 503 -20.06 -10.71 10.41
CA LYS A 503 -21.50 -11.04 10.30
C LYS A 503 -22.34 -9.79 10.11
N GLU A 504 -22.10 -8.75 10.91
CA GLU A 504 -22.82 -7.48 10.83
C GLU A 504 -22.55 -6.79 9.47
N ALA A 505 -21.35 -6.95 8.91
CA ALA A 505 -20.99 -6.49 7.57
C ALA A 505 -21.58 -7.36 6.44
N GLY A 506 -22.29 -8.46 6.74
CA GLY A 506 -22.93 -9.33 5.75
C GLY A 506 -21.98 -10.28 5.01
N ILE A 507 -20.78 -10.56 5.56
CA ILE A 507 -19.82 -11.48 4.94
C ILE A 507 -20.32 -12.92 5.07
N VAL A 508 -20.33 -13.65 3.95
CA VAL A 508 -20.80 -15.03 3.88
C VAL A 508 -19.90 -15.96 4.69
N ASN A 509 -20.48 -16.88 5.46
CA ASN A 509 -19.77 -17.83 6.33
C ASN A 509 -18.88 -17.17 7.41
N ALA A 510 -19.20 -15.96 7.86
CA ALA A 510 -18.45 -15.27 8.90
C ALA A 510 -18.43 -15.99 10.26
N ASP A 511 -19.32 -16.97 10.47
CA ASP A 511 -19.36 -17.88 11.62
C ASP A 511 -18.22 -18.89 11.63
N ARG A 512 -17.57 -19.12 10.47
CA ARG A 512 -16.39 -19.99 10.35
C ARG A 512 -15.12 -19.20 10.68
N TYR A 513 -14.81 -19.11 11.96
CA TYR A 513 -13.61 -18.39 12.42
C TYR A 513 -12.60 -19.30 13.11
N ILE A 514 -11.34 -18.89 13.11
CA ILE A 514 -10.23 -19.58 13.77
C ILE A 514 -9.28 -18.58 14.42
N ASP A 515 -8.64 -19.03 15.51
CA ASP A 515 -7.54 -18.29 16.16
C ASP A 515 -6.21 -18.63 15.45
N ALA A 516 -5.66 -17.67 14.72
CA ALA A 516 -4.42 -17.88 13.99
C ALA A 516 -3.19 -18.11 14.88
N ALA A 517 -3.27 -17.77 16.18
CA ALA A 517 -2.23 -18.10 17.15
C ALA A 517 -2.06 -19.63 17.36
N THR A 518 -3.05 -20.43 16.95
CA THR A 518 -2.98 -21.91 17.03
C THR A 518 -2.34 -22.55 15.78
N LEU A 519 -2.06 -21.76 14.73
CA LEU A 519 -1.48 -22.24 13.47
C LEU A 519 0.03 -22.05 13.48
N HIS A 520 0.79 -23.13 13.39
CA HIS A 520 2.25 -23.14 13.55
C HIS A 520 3.00 -23.59 12.30
N THR A 521 2.32 -24.25 11.37
CA THR A 521 2.94 -24.81 10.16
C THR A 521 2.25 -24.29 8.90
N ASP A 522 2.99 -24.24 7.78
CA ASP A 522 2.42 -23.82 6.48
C ASP A 522 1.29 -24.77 6.03
N ALA A 523 1.34 -26.04 6.40
CA ALA A 523 0.26 -26.99 6.10
C ALA A 523 -1.02 -26.67 6.87
N GLU A 524 -0.93 -26.33 8.16
CA GLU A 524 -2.08 -25.89 8.97
C GLU A 524 -2.66 -24.57 8.44
N ILE A 525 -1.80 -23.64 8.01
CA ILE A 525 -2.22 -22.38 7.39
C ILE A 525 -2.96 -22.65 6.08
N ALA A 526 -2.44 -23.52 5.21
CA ALA A 526 -3.05 -23.87 3.94
C ALA A 526 -4.41 -24.58 4.11
N ASP A 527 -4.56 -25.43 5.10
CA ASP A 527 -5.84 -26.08 5.44
C ASP A 527 -6.81 -25.07 6.06
N ALA A 528 -6.35 -24.24 6.99
CA ALA A 528 -7.19 -23.24 7.65
C ALA A 528 -7.75 -22.24 6.64
N ILE A 529 -6.93 -21.70 5.71
CA ILE A 529 -7.40 -20.70 4.74
C ILE A 529 -8.45 -21.26 3.76
N ALA A 530 -8.43 -22.57 3.50
CA ALA A 530 -9.44 -23.23 2.68
C ALA A 530 -10.78 -23.42 3.42
N ASN A 531 -10.75 -23.64 4.75
CA ASN A 531 -11.92 -24.07 5.52
C ASN A 531 -12.59 -22.94 6.31
N TYR A 532 -11.86 -21.87 6.67
CA TYR A 532 -12.35 -20.76 7.49
C TYR A 532 -12.45 -19.47 6.69
N THR A 533 -13.34 -18.59 7.14
CA THR A 533 -13.57 -17.27 6.54
C THR A 533 -12.93 -16.16 7.34
N VAL A 534 -12.89 -16.28 8.66
CA VAL A 534 -12.41 -15.27 9.58
C VAL A 534 -11.21 -15.76 10.37
N PHE A 535 -10.15 -14.96 10.39
CA PHE A 535 -8.89 -15.23 11.08
C PHE A 535 -8.61 -14.12 12.08
N GLY A 536 -8.55 -14.45 13.36
CA GLY A 536 -8.20 -13.52 14.43
C GLY A 536 -6.82 -13.76 14.99
N ARG A 537 -6.23 -12.78 15.70
CA ARG A 537 -4.89 -12.80 16.28
C ARG A 537 -3.79 -13.11 15.27
N VAL A 538 -3.99 -12.63 14.05
CA VAL A 538 -3.05 -12.85 12.95
C VAL A 538 -1.85 -11.92 13.10
N THR A 539 -0.65 -12.46 13.00
CA THR A 539 0.58 -11.69 12.95
C THR A 539 0.84 -11.15 11.52
N PRO A 540 1.66 -10.10 11.35
CA PRO A 540 2.03 -9.62 10.02
C PRO A 540 2.66 -10.69 9.12
N ALA A 541 3.49 -11.57 9.68
CA ALA A 541 4.08 -12.71 8.97
C ALA A 541 3.01 -13.70 8.49
N GLN A 542 2.03 -14.04 9.35
CA GLN A 542 0.93 -14.91 8.97
C GLN A 542 0.02 -14.29 7.90
N LYS A 543 -0.21 -12.96 7.90
CA LYS A 543 -0.96 -12.30 6.80
C LYS A 543 -0.33 -12.60 5.45
N ARG A 544 0.99 -12.54 5.37
CA ARG A 544 1.77 -12.89 4.19
C ARG A 544 1.61 -14.37 3.81
N GLN A 545 1.73 -15.28 4.80
CA GLN A 545 1.60 -16.72 4.58
C GLN A 545 0.20 -17.10 4.06
N PHE A 546 -0.87 -16.45 4.55
CA PHE A 546 -2.22 -16.66 4.04
C PHE A 546 -2.36 -16.26 2.56
N VAL A 547 -1.79 -15.12 2.17
CA VAL A 547 -1.78 -14.69 0.76
C VAL A 547 -1.04 -15.71 -0.11
N HIS A 548 0.13 -16.18 0.31
CA HIS A 548 0.90 -17.21 -0.41
C HIS A 548 0.12 -18.52 -0.51
N ALA A 549 -0.46 -19.00 0.57
CA ALA A 549 -1.22 -20.26 0.58
C ALA A 549 -2.42 -20.22 -0.40
N LEU A 550 -3.10 -19.08 -0.52
CA LEU A 550 -4.17 -18.88 -1.51
C LEU A 550 -3.63 -18.90 -2.94
N LYS A 551 -2.51 -18.23 -3.20
CA LYS A 551 -1.86 -18.20 -4.53
C LYS A 551 -1.37 -19.60 -4.93
N ASP A 552 -0.81 -20.36 -4.01
CA ASP A 552 -0.38 -21.76 -4.24
C ASP A 552 -1.58 -22.68 -4.56
N GLN A 553 -2.78 -22.35 -4.07
CA GLN A 553 -4.04 -23.01 -4.46
C GLN A 553 -4.58 -22.51 -5.81
N GLY A 554 -3.85 -21.68 -6.55
CA GLY A 554 -4.23 -21.16 -7.87
C GLY A 554 -5.29 -20.05 -7.82
N LYS A 555 -5.47 -19.39 -6.68
CA LYS A 555 -6.37 -18.25 -6.53
C LYS A 555 -5.68 -16.95 -6.98
N THR A 556 -6.46 -16.03 -7.54
CA THR A 556 -6.04 -14.64 -7.77
C THR A 556 -6.49 -13.80 -6.59
N VAL A 557 -5.54 -13.34 -5.81
CA VAL A 557 -5.78 -12.75 -4.48
C VAL A 557 -5.69 -11.24 -4.52
N ALA A 558 -6.77 -10.58 -4.08
CA ALA A 558 -6.70 -9.18 -3.67
C ALA A 558 -6.51 -9.07 -2.15
N MET A 559 -5.71 -8.11 -1.70
CA MET A 559 -5.51 -7.80 -0.28
C MET A 559 -5.81 -6.33 -0.03
N THR A 560 -6.63 -6.06 0.99
CA THR A 560 -6.81 -4.69 1.50
C THR A 560 -6.11 -4.53 2.83
N GLY A 561 -5.56 -3.36 3.07
CA GLY A 561 -4.93 -3.02 4.35
C GLY A 561 -4.70 -1.52 4.46
N ASP A 562 -4.63 -1.02 5.68
CA ASP A 562 -4.43 0.40 5.99
C ASP A 562 -3.23 0.64 6.93
N GLY A 563 -2.68 -0.42 7.52
CA GLY A 563 -1.59 -0.37 8.48
C GLY A 563 -0.21 -0.75 7.90
N VAL A 564 0.83 -0.38 8.65
CA VAL A 564 2.21 -0.82 8.37
C VAL A 564 2.34 -2.34 8.39
N ASN A 565 1.55 -3.00 9.23
CA ASN A 565 1.53 -4.45 9.40
C ASN A 565 1.01 -5.21 8.17
N ASP A 566 0.36 -4.53 7.23
CA ASP A 566 -0.20 -5.12 6.02
C ASP A 566 0.75 -5.06 4.83
N VAL A 567 1.79 -4.24 4.91
CA VAL A 567 2.67 -3.90 3.78
C VAL A 567 3.22 -5.12 3.06
N LEU A 568 3.70 -6.13 3.79
CA LEU A 568 4.24 -7.34 3.17
C LEU A 568 3.16 -8.17 2.46
N ALA A 569 1.98 -8.30 3.07
CA ALA A 569 0.86 -9.01 2.46
C ALA A 569 0.30 -8.25 1.24
N LEU A 570 0.25 -6.91 1.29
CA LEU A 570 -0.10 -6.06 0.16
C LEU A 570 0.85 -6.23 -1.02
N LYS A 571 2.17 -6.32 -0.77
CA LYS A 571 3.19 -6.55 -1.81
C LYS A 571 3.12 -7.94 -2.44
N ASP A 572 2.76 -8.95 -1.66
CA ASP A 572 2.70 -10.34 -2.14
C ASP A 572 1.37 -10.68 -2.82
N ALA A 573 0.32 -9.91 -2.61
CA ALA A 573 -0.97 -10.07 -3.28
C ALA A 573 -0.88 -9.76 -4.79
N ASP A 574 -1.77 -10.40 -5.58
CA ASP A 574 -1.87 -10.13 -7.02
C ASP A 574 -2.42 -8.71 -7.28
N CYS A 575 -3.37 -8.28 -6.45
CA CYS A 575 -3.90 -6.92 -6.44
C CYS A 575 -3.94 -6.40 -5.00
N SER A 576 -3.38 -5.22 -4.74
CA SER A 576 -3.39 -4.60 -3.43
C SER A 576 -4.16 -3.29 -3.43
N VAL A 577 -4.99 -3.10 -2.39
CA VAL A 577 -5.87 -1.95 -2.25
C VAL A 577 -5.63 -1.29 -0.89
N ALA A 578 -5.35 0.00 -0.86
CA ALA A 578 -5.25 0.78 0.37
C ALA A 578 -6.28 1.90 0.43
N MET A 579 -6.61 2.29 1.65
CA MET A 579 -7.39 3.50 1.94
C MET A 579 -6.46 4.69 2.04
N ALA A 580 -6.81 5.84 1.47
CA ALA A 580 -6.01 7.06 1.60
C ALA A 580 -5.88 7.56 3.04
N SER A 581 -6.80 7.17 3.93
CA SER A 581 -6.74 7.42 5.37
C SER A 581 -5.81 6.48 6.14
N GLY A 582 -5.26 5.47 5.48
CA GLY A 582 -4.30 4.53 6.06
C GLY A 582 -2.90 5.13 6.22
N SER A 583 -1.96 4.30 6.62
CA SER A 583 -0.54 4.70 6.72
C SER A 583 0.05 4.99 5.34
N ASP A 584 0.99 5.93 5.26
CA ASP A 584 1.73 6.22 4.03
C ASP A 584 2.37 4.94 3.44
N ALA A 585 2.80 4.06 4.32
CA ALA A 585 3.37 2.76 4.00
C ALA A 585 2.41 1.86 3.21
N ALA A 586 1.18 1.70 3.69
CA ALA A 586 0.16 0.90 3.04
C ALA A 586 -0.25 1.52 1.70
N VAL A 587 -0.42 2.85 1.66
CA VAL A 587 -0.76 3.60 0.45
C VAL A 587 0.30 3.41 -0.64
N GLN A 588 1.59 3.51 -0.29
CA GLN A 588 2.67 3.35 -1.26
C GLN A 588 2.95 1.90 -1.67
N ALA A 589 2.68 0.95 -0.78
CA ALA A 589 2.81 -0.47 -1.08
C ALA A 589 1.72 -0.96 -2.03
N SER A 590 0.57 -0.27 -2.10
CA SER A 590 -0.61 -0.73 -2.81
C SER A 590 -0.62 -0.30 -4.27
N GLN A 591 -1.24 -1.12 -5.11
CA GLN A 591 -1.44 -0.85 -6.54
C GLN A 591 -2.66 0.04 -6.79
N VAL A 592 -3.65 -0.02 -5.90
CA VAL A 592 -4.91 0.72 -5.96
C VAL A 592 -5.10 1.49 -4.66
N VAL A 593 -5.43 2.78 -4.73
CA VAL A 593 -5.70 3.61 -3.56
C VAL A 593 -7.07 4.26 -3.66
N LEU A 594 -7.89 4.08 -2.63
CA LEU A 594 -9.23 4.66 -2.51
C LEU A 594 -9.12 6.03 -1.82
N LEU A 595 -9.16 7.12 -2.62
CA LEU A 595 -8.88 8.48 -2.14
C LEU A 595 -9.92 9.02 -1.16
N GLU A 596 -11.18 8.60 -1.27
CA GLU A 596 -12.24 8.96 -0.33
C GLU A 596 -12.36 7.93 0.81
N SER A 597 -11.45 6.96 0.86
CA SER A 597 -11.48 5.86 1.84
C SER A 597 -12.83 5.15 1.90
N ASN A 598 -13.55 5.13 0.79
CA ASN A 598 -14.82 4.44 0.62
C ASN A 598 -14.57 3.11 -0.11
N PHE A 599 -14.85 2.02 0.61
CA PHE A 599 -14.57 0.65 0.14
C PHE A 599 -15.74 0.08 -0.68
#